data_f1fed066a2743c0f4a33040c2c712cde
#
_entry.id   f1fed066a2743c0f4a33040c2c712cde
#
_cell.length_a   1.000
_cell.length_b   1.000
_cell.length_c   1.000
_cell.angle_alpha   90.00
_cell.angle_beta   90.00
_cell.angle_gamma   90.00
#
_symmetry.space_group_name_H-M   'P 1'
#
loop_
_entity.id
_entity.type
_entity.pdbx_description
1 polymer ?
#
loop_
_entity_poly.entity_id
_entity_poly.type
_entity_poly.pdbx_seq_one_letter_code
_entity_poly.pdbx_strand_id
1 'polypeptide(L)'
;MIKSRVEVDPVFGRSLVTNEPVKNGETVVEESPFALGPKQNSGIVCLACYRDLIFGEGGDSLDRCEKCDWPLCSACLDAPIHMEECEIFAKAKVHFAGNVSEEGVCTQLDCITPLRVLLAKEADPERWEREIAHMEHHNEERRKLSDVWNADFVNIAQYLRGPCRLADRFSEDLIMQVVGILEVNAFEARTTQGYGLRCLYPITGILAHNCVPNTFRTIHPSEGYKIRLRAMCDLDEGQQLQHSYTYTLNGTAQRQEDLKAGKFFTCQCERCKDPTELGTNFSTFKCSKCEDGWLLPADPLDSTCDWKCTLCTFKTSSNAIKKALSVMQSEVADIQAMEPSPQKLQETEKLMRKYRVVVHPFHFIQIGLRQNLIEMYGRVAEYELAELPDVMLEHKEELCRHVLRVLDVFEPGLSRTRAMMLYELHVPLVLLAKSGFIAGVVSADQLKRKLLDVIAILKESINILQYEDEETQEGQLCKVAQQAMEQLTQSVDGLTGDE
;
A
#
# COMPACT_ATOMS: atom_id res chain seq x y z
N MET A 1 24.35 7.39 5.57
CA MET A 1 24.58 7.32 7.03
C MET A 1 23.23 6.97 7.65
N ILE A 2 23.18 5.96 8.48
CA ILE A 2 21.93 5.54 9.13
C ILE A 2 21.75 6.43 10.36
N LYS A 3 20.66 7.21 10.39
CA LYS A 3 20.28 8.07 11.54
C LYS A 3 19.41 7.32 12.55
N SER A 4 19.66 6.01 12.70
CA SER A 4 18.89 5.15 13.60
C SER A 4 19.77 4.09 14.24
N ARG A 5 19.32 3.55 15.37
CA ARG A 5 19.90 2.40 16.05
C ARG A 5 18.83 1.43 16.49
N VAL A 6 19.24 0.18 16.70
CA VAL A 6 18.35 -0.85 17.25
C VAL A 6 18.34 -0.73 18.78
N GLU A 7 17.17 -0.66 19.36
CA GLU A 7 16.95 -0.82 20.81
C GLU A 7 16.06 -2.04 21.07
N VAL A 8 16.23 -2.63 22.26
CA VAL A 8 15.39 -3.74 22.71
C VAL A 8 14.38 -3.21 23.72
N ASP A 9 13.13 -3.18 23.32
CA ASP A 9 12.00 -2.79 24.17
C ASP A 9 11.40 -4.06 24.83
N PRO A 10 11.08 -4.02 26.15
CA PRO A 10 10.51 -5.18 26.85
C PRO A 10 9.14 -5.65 26.31
N VAL A 11 8.40 -4.74 25.64
CA VAL A 11 7.05 -5.01 25.12
C VAL A 11 7.06 -5.31 23.62
N PHE A 12 7.83 -4.52 22.85
CA PHE A 12 7.87 -4.60 21.39
C PHE A 12 9.05 -5.40 20.84
N GLY A 13 9.95 -5.89 21.70
CA GLY A 13 11.17 -6.57 21.27
C GLY A 13 12.16 -5.58 20.64
N ARG A 14 12.78 -5.96 19.51
CA ARG A 14 13.69 -5.08 18.78
C ARG A 14 12.90 -3.97 18.11
N SER A 15 13.35 -2.73 18.23
CA SER A 15 12.77 -1.57 17.57
C SER A 15 13.88 -0.64 17.04
N LEU A 16 13.55 0.15 16.02
CA LEU A 16 14.42 1.21 15.53
C LEU A 16 14.05 2.53 16.21
N VAL A 17 15.07 3.22 16.71
CA VAL A 17 14.94 4.57 17.25
C VAL A 17 15.92 5.51 16.56
N THR A 18 15.62 6.80 16.53
CA THR A 18 16.56 7.84 16.06
C THR A 18 17.78 7.92 16.97
N ASN A 19 18.97 8.11 16.41
CA ASN A 19 20.21 8.31 17.18
C ASN A 19 20.64 9.78 17.28
N GLU A 20 19.90 10.68 16.63
CA GLU A 20 20.04 12.14 16.65
C GLU A 20 18.69 12.77 16.26
N PRO A 21 18.43 14.06 16.48
CA PRO A 21 17.26 14.73 15.94
C PRO A 21 17.23 14.66 14.41
N VAL A 22 16.06 14.33 13.84
CA VAL A 22 15.85 14.13 12.40
C VAL A 22 14.78 15.09 11.90
N LYS A 23 15.04 15.78 10.80
CA LYS A 23 14.08 16.67 10.17
C LYS A 23 13.16 15.95 9.21
N ASN A 24 11.97 16.51 9.00
CA ASN A 24 11.04 16.03 7.98
C ASN A 24 11.74 15.87 6.62
N GLY A 25 11.55 14.70 5.99
CA GLY A 25 12.14 14.34 4.70
C GLY A 25 13.55 13.76 4.76
N GLU A 26 14.24 13.83 5.90
CA GLU A 26 15.57 13.23 6.02
C GLU A 26 15.49 11.69 6.04
N THR A 27 16.48 11.06 5.39
CA THR A 27 16.60 9.60 5.34
C THR A 27 17.14 9.07 6.66
N VAL A 28 16.41 8.15 7.27
CA VAL A 28 16.79 7.47 8.53
C VAL A 28 17.35 6.08 8.30
N VAL A 29 16.90 5.37 7.24
CA VAL A 29 17.41 4.07 6.83
C VAL A 29 17.53 4.05 5.30
N GLU A 30 18.64 3.48 4.81
CA GLU A 30 18.80 3.09 3.41
C GLU A 30 19.34 1.66 3.39
N GLU A 31 18.67 0.76 2.66
CA GLU A 31 18.97 -0.67 2.71
C GLU A 31 18.69 -1.35 1.37
N SER A 32 19.59 -2.24 0.93
CA SER A 32 19.36 -3.16 -0.18
C SER A 32 18.71 -4.46 0.33
N PRO A 33 17.82 -5.10 -0.43
CA PRO A 33 17.16 -6.31 0.03
C PRO A 33 18.17 -7.43 0.29
N PHE A 34 17.94 -8.23 1.33
CA PHE A 34 18.67 -9.46 1.58
C PHE A 34 18.37 -10.52 0.51
N ALA A 35 17.09 -10.62 0.14
CA ALA A 35 16.60 -11.42 -0.97
C ALA A 35 15.31 -10.81 -1.51
N LEU A 36 15.00 -11.08 -2.78
CA LEU A 36 13.77 -10.67 -3.44
C LEU A 36 13.29 -11.74 -4.42
N GLY A 37 12.00 -11.77 -4.67
CA GLY A 37 11.41 -12.74 -5.59
C GLY A 37 9.90 -12.59 -5.76
N PRO A 38 9.24 -13.50 -6.49
CA PRO A 38 7.81 -13.48 -6.69
C PRO A 38 7.04 -13.42 -5.37
N LYS A 39 5.88 -12.80 -5.38
CA LYS A 39 4.92 -12.88 -4.28
C LYS A 39 4.43 -14.33 -4.16
N GLN A 40 4.09 -14.74 -2.94
CA GLN A 40 3.34 -15.97 -2.75
C GLN A 40 1.97 -15.86 -3.41
N ASN A 41 1.47 -16.95 -3.93
CA ASN A 41 0.21 -17.00 -4.68
C ASN A 41 0.18 -16.08 -5.92
N SER A 42 1.32 -15.83 -6.56
CA SER A 42 1.37 -15.12 -7.84
C SER A 42 0.91 -16.01 -9.01
N GLY A 43 0.53 -15.36 -10.11
CA GLY A 43 0.45 -16.02 -11.41
C GLY A 43 1.82 -16.42 -11.94
N ILE A 44 1.89 -16.88 -13.19
CA ILE A 44 3.16 -17.22 -13.83
C ILE A 44 3.88 -15.93 -14.21
N VAL A 45 5.04 -15.69 -13.57
CA VAL A 45 5.87 -14.50 -13.80
C VAL A 45 7.28 -14.88 -14.23
N CYS A 46 7.95 -14.01 -14.97
CA CYS A 46 9.37 -14.13 -15.26
C CYS A 46 10.18 -14.08 -13.96
N LEU A 47 11.06 -15.06 -13.72
CA LEU A 47 11.84 -15.15 -12.49
C LEU A 47 12.92 -14.07 -12.34
N ALA A 48 13.13 -13.22 -13.35
CA ALA A 48 14.09 -12.13 -13.28
C ALA A 48 13.44 -10.75 -13.25
N CYS A 49 12.51 -10.42 -14.14
CA CYS A 49 11.88 -9.10 -14.20
C CYS A 49 10.44 -9.08 -13.63
N TYR A 50 9.92 -10.20 -13.21
CA TYR A 50 8.59 -10.37 -12.55
C TYR A 50 7.39 -9.96 -13.40
N ARG A 51 7.55 -9.67 -14.69
CA ARG A 51 6.42 -9.44 -15.58
C ARG A 51 5.58 -10.70 -15.71
N ASP A 52 4.28 -10.53 -15.83
CA ASP A 52 3.38 -11.65 -16.10
C ASP A 52 3.73 -12.30 -17.44
N LEU A 53 3.79 -13.64 -17.42
CA LEU A 53 3.96 -14.47 -18.60
C LEU A 53 2.61 -15.13 -18.89
N ILE A 54 1.72 -14.40 -19.58
CA ILE A 54 0.41 -14.90 -19.99
C ILE A 54 0.60 -15.76 -21.24
N PHE A 55 -0.09 -16.89 -21.31
CA PHE A 55 -0.23 -17.63 -22.55
C PHE A 55 -0.94 -16.71 -23.57
N GLY A 56 -0.24 -16.30 -24.63
CA GLY A 56 -0.84 -15.46 -25.67
C GLY A 56 -2.06 -16.13 -26.30
N GLU A 57 -3.05 -15.35 -26.71
CA GLU A 57 -4.26 -15.85 -27.41
C GLU A 57 -3.96 -16.63 -28.71
N GLY A 58 -2.68 -16.67 -29.14
CA GLY A 58 -2.18 -17.39 -30.31
C GLY A 58 -1.57 -18.77 -30.05
N GLY A 59 -1.58 -19.27 -28.81
CA GLY A 59 -0.99 -20.59 -28.50
C GLY A 59 0.53 -20.59 -28.46
N ASP A 60 1.17 -19.43 -28.31
CA ASP A 60 2.61 -19.30 -28.15
C ASP A 60 3.03 -19.96 -26.82
N SER A 61 4.10 -20.76 -26.90
CA SER A 61 4.65 -21.44 -25.73
C SER A 61 5.13 -20.42 -24.69
N LEU A 62 4.90 -20.71 -23.40
CA LEU A 62 5.45 -19.97 -22.29
C LEU A 62 6.97 -19.78 -22.47
N ASP A 63 7.46 -18.54 -22.41
CA ASP A 63 8.88 -18.26 -22.41
C ASP A 63 9.59 -18.94 -21.24
N ARG A 64 10.65 -19.71 -21.51
CA ARG A 64 11.33 -20.54 -20.53
C ARG A 64 12.85 -20.42 -20.64
N CYS A 65 13.53 -20.63 -19.53
CA CYS A 65 14.97 -20.79 -19.52
C CYS A 65 15.38 -22.07 -20.26
N GLU A 66 16.25 -21.97 -21.26
CA GLU A 66 16.74 -23.12 -22.05
C GLU A 66 17.44 -24.19 -21.20
N LYS A 67 18.05 -23.78 -20.08
CA LYS A 67 18.80 -24.69 -19.20
C LYS A 67 17.95 -25.43 -18.18
N CYS A 68 17.01 -24.75 -17.54
CA CYS A 68 16.23 -25.35 -16.44
C CYS A 68 14.74 -25.50 -16.71
N ASP A 69 14.22 -24.97 -17.82
CA ASP A 69 12.80 -25.02 -18.21
C ASP A 69 11.85 -24.23 -17.30
N TRP A 70 12.36 -23.32 -16.47
CA TRP A 70 11.55 -22.47 -15.61
C TRP A 70 11.23 -21.12 -16.28
N PRO A 71 10.17 -20.40 -15.83
CA PRO A 71 9.66 -19.19 -16.50
C PRO A 71 10.71 -18.09 -16.55
N LEU A 72 11.14 -17.72 -17.74
CA LEU A 72 12.13 -16.68 -17.95
C LEU A 72 11.88 -16.07 -19.34
N CYS A 73 11.56 -14.76 -19.40
CA CYS A 73 11.31 -14.13 -20.69
C CYS A 73 12.58 -13.99 -21.53
N SER A 74 12.40 -13.87 -22.83
CA SER A 74 13.51 -13.75 -23.80
C SER A 74 14.48 -12.59 -23.50
N ALA A 75 14.00 -11.50 -22.89
CA ALA A 75 14.84 -10.37 -22.48
C ALA A 75 15.69 -10.63 -21.22
N CYS A 76 15.46 -11.73 -20.51
CA CYS A 76 16.08 -12.05 -19.22
C CYS A 76 16.92 -13.33 -19.21
N LEU A 77 17.26 -13.89 -20.38
CA LEU A 77 17.98 -15.18 -20.47
C LEU A 77 19.31 -15.21 -19.72
N ASP A 78 20.01 -14.08 -19.65
CA ASP A 78 21.30 -13.95 -18.96
C ASP A 78 21.18 -13.22 -17.61
N ALA A 79 20.00 -13.15 -17.02
CA ALA A 79 19.77 -12.41 -15.77
C ALA A 79 20.49 -13.08 -14.58
N PRO A 80 21.39 -12.39 -13.88
CA PRO A 80 22.20 -12.97 -12.80
C PRO A 80 21.35 -13.52 -11.65
N ILE A 81 20.22 -12.92 -11.36
CA ILE A 81 19.33 -13.31 -10.25
C ILE A 81 18.77 -14.74 -10.39
N HIS A 82 18.69 -15.24 -11.64
CA HIS A 82 18.18 -16.58 -11.92
C HIS A 82 19.29 -17.67 -11.91
N MET A 83 20.54 -17.30 -11.96
CA MET A 83 21.63 -18.25 -12.22
C MET A 83 21.75 -19.36 -11.18
N GLU A 84 21.71 -19.05 -9.88
CA GLU A 84 21.91 -20.05 -8.81
C GLU A 84 20.72 -21.02 -8.72
N GLU A 85 19.50 -20.55 -8.77
CA GLU A 85 18.30 -21.39 -8.79
C GLU A 85 18.20 -22.22 -10.07
N CYS A 86 18.61 -21.66 -11.21
CA CYS A 86 18.71 -22.36 -12.50
C CYS A 86 19.62 -23.60 -12.41
N GLU A 87 20.79 -23.48 -11.80
CA GLU A 87 21.72 -24.61 -11.58
C GLU A 87 21.04 -25.73 -10.76
N ILE A 88 20.31 -25.37 -9.71
CA ILE A 88 19.60 -26.32 -8.85
C ILE A 88 18.53 -27.05 -9.64
N PHE A 89 17.66 -26.34 -10.35
CA PHE A 89 16.55 -26.95 -11.11
C PHE A 89 17.06 -27.82 -12.26
N ALA A 90 18.07 -27.36 -12.99
CA ALA A 90 18.69 -28.13 -14.07
C ALA A 90 19.35 -29.40 -13.56
N LYS A 91 20.14 -29.35 -12.47
CA LYS A 91 20.78 -30.52 -11.85
C LYS A 91 19.76 -31.52 -11.28
N ALA A 92 18.71 -31.02 -10.66
CA ALA A 92 17.63 -31.86 -10.13
C ALA A 92 16.70 -32.41 -11.21
N LYS A 93 16.75 -31.85 -12.43
CA LYS A 93 15.83 -32.12 -13.55
C LYS A 93 14.37 -31.86 -13.20
N VAL A 94 14.13 -30.75 -12.51
CA VAL A 94 12.80 -30.30 -12.11
C VAL A 94 12.24 -29.39 -13.19
N HIS A 95 11.23 -29.89 -13.88
CA HIS A 95 10.54 -29.13 -14.91
C HIS A 95 9.45 -28.23 -14.29
N PHE A 96 9.25 -27.07 -14.90
CA PHE A 96 8.16 -26.18 -14.53
C PHE A 96 6.85 -26.68 -15.17
N ALA A 97 5.90 -27.13 -14.36
CA ALA A 97 4.63 -27.67 -14.84
C ALA A 97 3.71 -26.61 -15.43
N GLY A 98 3.79 -25.37 -14.94
CA GLY A 98 2.95 -24.25 -15.40
C GLY A 98 1.47 -24.36 -15.02
N ASN A 99 1.16 -25.19 -14.02
CA ASN A 99 -0.21 -25.33 -13.55
C ASN A 99 -0.63 -24.09 -12.77
N VAL A 100 -1.82 -23.56 -13.09
CA VAL A 100 -2.46 -22.45 -12.37
C VAL A 100 -3.83 -22.88 -11.85
N SER A 101 -4.23 -22.35 -10.70
CA SER A 101 -5.58 -22.54 -10.16
C SER A 101 -6.63 -21.77 -10.99
N GLU A 102 -7.91 -21.95 -10.67
CA GLU A 102 -9.01 -21.18 -11.28
C GLU A 102 -8.86 -19.66 -11.02
N GLU A 103 -8.22 -19.28 -9.90
CA GLU A 103 -7.89 -17.90 -9.59
C GLU A 103 -6.59 -17.40 -10.23
N GLY A 104 -5.96 -18.20 -11.10
CA GLY A 104 -4.72 -17.83 -11.81
C GLY A 104 -3.45 -17.94 -10.97
N VAL A 105 -3.47 -18.65 -9.84
CA VAL A 105 -2.32 -18.81 -8.93
C VAL A 105 -1.43 -19.99 -9.35
N CYS A 106 -0.12 -19.78 -9.39
CA CYS A 106 0.91 -20.79 -9.65
C CYS A 106 1.71 -21.14 -8.39
N THR A 107 1.26 -22.09 -7.61
CA THR A 107 1.90 -22.50 -6.34
C THR A 107 3.32 -23.03 -6.50
N GLN A 108 3.72 -23.48 -7.71
CA GLN A 108 5.09 -23.91 -7.96
C GLN A 108 6.10 -22.77 -7.83
N LEU A 109 5.68 -21.51 -8.01
CA LEU A 109 6.55 -20.34 -7.83
C LEU A 109 6.73 -19.94 -6.37
N ASP A 110 5.91 -20.46 -5.45
CA ASP A 110 6.00 -20.09 -4.02
C ASP A 110 7.34 -20.45 -3.39
N CYS A 111 8.04 -21.45 -3.91
CA CYS A 111 9.34 -21.88 -3.43
C CYS A 111 10.52 -20.95 -3.81
N ILE A 112 10.35 -20.05 -4.79
CA ILE A 112 11.45 -19.25 -5.36
C ILE A 112 12.03 -18.27 -4.33
N THR A 113 11.20 -17.42 -3.72
CA THR A 113 11.70 -16.44 -2.75
C THR A 113 12.32 -17.09 -1.51
N PRO A 114 11.71 -18.13 -0.90
CA PRO A 114 12.37 -18.92 0.15
C PRO A 114 13.70 -19.52 -0.28
N LEU A 115 13.80 -20.09 -1.49
CA LEU A 115 15.05 -20.63 -2.01
C LEU A 115 16.13 -19.55 -2.11
N ARG A 116 15.80 -18.36 -2.62
CA ARG A 116 16.76 -17.24 -2.71
C ARG A 116 17.24 -16.76 -1.35
N VAL A 117 16.40 -16.76 -0.32
CA VAL A 117 16.81 -16.47 1.06
C VAL A 117 17.79 -17.53 1.57
N LEU A 118 17.54 -18.81 1.30
CA LEU A 118 18.42 -19.91 1.68
C LEU A 118 19.78 -19.84 0.97
N LEU A 119 19.79 -19.49 -0.32
CA LEU A 119 21.02 -19.30 -1.09
C LEU A 119 21.82 -18.08 -0.59
N ALA A 120 21.14 -16.98 -0.31
CA ALA A 120 21.77 -15.80 0.30
C ALA A 120 22.36 -16.10 1.69
N LYS A 121 21.71 -16.96 2.49
CA LYS A 121 22.26 -17.47 3.76
C LYS A 121 23.57 -18.22 3.55
N GLU A 122 23.66 -19.07 2.53
CA GLU A 122 24.92 -19.82 2.24
C GLU A 122 26.01 -18.91 1.69
N ALA A 123 25.65 -17.90 0.89
CA ALA A 123 26.60 -16.94 0.35
C ALA A 123 27.19 -16.01 1.43
N ASP A 124 26.40 -15.64 2.45
CA ASP A 124 26.84 -14.80 3.57
C ASP A 124 26.23 -15.28 4.90
N PRO A 125 26.80 -16.35 5.49
CA PRO A 125 26.34 -16.90 6.78
C PRO A 125 26.44 -15.90 7.94
N GLU A 126 27.47 -15.04 7.94
CA GLU A 126 27.66 -14.05 9.01
C GLU A 126 26.56 -12.99 9.00
N ARG A 127 26.18 -12.54 7.80
CA ARG A 127 25.04 -11.61 7.63
C ARG A 127 23.73 -12.28 8.05
N TRP A 128 23.52 -13.53 7.69
CA TRP A 128 22.35 -14.30 8.13
C TRP A 128 22.22 -14.31 9.65
N GLU A 129 23.27 -14.70 10.37
CA GLU A 129 23.24 -14.80 11.84
C GLU A 129 23.02 -13.42 12.50
N ARG A 130 23.62 -12.37 11.95
CA ARG A 130 23.51 -11.01 12.49
C ARG A 130 22.15 -10.37 12.24
N GLU A 131 21.54 -10.59 11.07
CA GLU A 131 20.42 -9.79 10.58
C GLU A 131 19.10 -10.57 10.47
N ILE A 132 19.15 -11.84 10.07
CA ILE A 132 17.96 -12.63 9.67
C ILE A 132 17.57 -13.69 10.70
N ALA A 133 18.52 -14.45 11.24
CA ALA A 133 18.26 -15.63 12.07
C ALA A 133 17.32 -15.35 13.27
N HIS A 134 17.31 -14.11 13.74
CA HIS A 134 16.52 -13.64 14.89
C HIS A 134 15.24 -12.86 14.51
N MET A 135 14.87 -12.86 13.23
CA MET A 135 13.61 -12.25 12.81
C MET A 135 12.42 -13.12 13.23
N GLU A 136 11.32 -12.47 13.59
CA GLU A 136 10.10 -13.18 13.95
C GLU A 136 9.56 -13.99 12.77
N HIS A 137 9.19 -15.23 13.03
CA HIS A 137 8.58 -16.13 12.05
C HIS A 137 7.24 -16.71 12.51
N HIS A 138 6.87 -16.54 13.76
CA HIS A 138 5.61 -16.98 14.38
C HIS A 138 5.19 -18.42 14.04
N ASN A 139 6.13 -19.34 13.87
CA ASN A 139 5.81 -20.71 13.44
C ASN A 139 4.92 -21.47 14.44
N GLU A 140 4.99 -21.14 15.73
CA GLU A 140 4.07 -21.73 16.73
C GLU A 140 2.62 -21.31 16.47
N GLU A 141 2.38 -20.04 16.13
CA GLU A 141 1.05 -19.54 15.80
C GLU A 141 0.61 -19.99 14.40
N ARG A 142 1.52 -19.98 13.41
CA ARG A 142 1.25 -20.42 12.05
C ARG A 142 0.86 -21.90 11.99
N ARG A 143 1.46 -22.76 12.81
CA ARG A 143 1.09 -24.19 12.91
C ARG A 143 -0.37 -24.40 13.35
N LYS A 144 -0.97 -23.43 14.07
CA LYS A 144 -2.39 -23.49 14.45
C LYS A 144 -3.32 -23.21 13.27
N LEU A 145 -2.82 -22.57 12.22
CA LEU A 145 -3.50 -22.32 10.96
C LEU A 145 -3.20 -23.48 9.99
N SER A 146 -3.82 -24.66 10.24
CA SER A 146 -3.48 -25.92 9.60
C SER A 146 -3.44 -25.87 8.06
N ASP A 147 -4.35 -25.16 7.43
CA ASP A 147 -4.46 -25.12 5.96
C ASP A 147 -3.30 -24.33 5.35
N VAL A 148 -2.98 -23.14 5.91
CA VAL A 148 -1.86 -22.31 5.47
C VAL A 148 -0.53 -23.02 5.74
N TRP A 149 -0.35 -23.57 6.96
CA TRP A 149 0.85 -24.31 7.31
C TRP A 149 1.11 -25.50 6.41
N ASN A 150 0.07 -26.30 6.13
CA ASN A 150 0.18 -27.48 5.28
C ASN A 150 0.44 -27.11 3.81
N ALA A 151 -0.17 -26.03 3.31
CA ALA A 151 0.12 -25.51 1.97
C ALA A 151 1.61 -25.10 1.84
N ASP A 152 2.12 -24.32 2.75
CA ASP A 152 3.54 -23.92 2.78
C ASP A 152 4.47 -25.13 2.91
N PHE A 153 4.11 -26.06 3.77
CA PHE A 153 4.89 -27.28 3.98
C PHE A 153 5.00 -28.12 2.71
N VAL A 154 3.88 -28.35 2.02
CA VAL A 154 3.83 -29.17 0.79
C VAL A 154 4.44 -28.43 -0.41
N ASN A 155 4.02 -27.19 -0.64
CA ASN A 155 4.38 -26.44 -1.84
C ASN A 155 5.81 -25.89 -1.76
N ILE A 156 6.37 -25.69 -0.55
CA ILE A 156 7.70 -25.09 -0.38
C ILE A 156 8.67 -26.10 0.24
N ALA A 157 8.43 -26.53 1.49
CA ALA A 157 9.43 -27.35 2.20
C ALA A 157 9.62 -28.74 1.57
N GLN A 158 8.54 -29.46 1.33
CA GLN A 158 8.64 -30.77 0.68
C GLN A 158 9.09 -30.66 -0.77
N TYR A 159 8.65 -29.61 -1.49
CA TYR A 159 9.06 -29.40 -2.88
C TYR A 159 10.55 -29.13 -3.02
N LEU A 160 11.13 -28.25 -2.21
CA LEU A 160 12.57 -27.98 -2.21
C LEU A 160 13.39 -29.19 -1.80
N ARG A 161 12.94 -29.93 -0.78
CA ARG A 161 13.70 -31.08 -0.25
C ARG A 161 13.59 -32.32 -1.14
N GLY A 162 12.43 -32.62 -1.70
CA GLY A 162 12.16 -33.76 -2.55
C GLY A 162 12.51 -33.50 -4.02
N PRO A 163 11.63 -32.93 -4.83
CA PRO A 163 11.85 -32.66 -6.24
C PRO A 163 13.17 -31.91 -6.53
N CYS A 164 13.45 -30.83 -5.80
CA CYS A 164 14.68 -30.04 -5.99
C CYS A 164 15.94 -30.70 -5.37
N ARG A 165 15.81 -31.83 -4.67
CA ARG A 165 16.90 -32.62 -4.07
C ARG A 165 17.79 -31.84 -3.08
N LEU A 166 17.16 -30.96 -2.29
CA LEU A 166 17.88 -30.12 -1.32
C LEU A 166 17.77 -30.65 0.13
N ALA A 167 17.31 -31.89 0.34
CA ALA A 167 17.10 -32.46 1.68
C ALA A 167 18.37 -32.50 2.54
N ASP A 168 19.53 -32.77 1.92
CA ASP A 168 20.84 -32.83 2.62
C ASP A 168 21.42 -31.42 2.84
N ARG A 169 20.91 -30.40 2.15
CA ARG A 169 21.41 -29.03 2.18
C ARG A 169 20.62 -28.16 3.15
N PHE A 170 19.27 -28.30 3.16
CA PHE A 170 18.38 -27.52 4.00
C PHE A 170 17.42 -28.41 4.79
N SER A 171 17.40 -28.23 6.11
CA SER A 171 16.44 -28.90 6.97
C SER A 171 15.02 -28.34 6.76
N GLU A 172 14.02 -29.13 7.07
CA GLU A 172 12.62 -28.74 7.02
C GLU A 172 12.33 -27.53 7.94
N ASP A 173 12.85 -27.59 9.17
CA ASP A 173 12.67 -26.49 10.14
C ASP A 173 13.27 -25.17 9.63
N LEU A 174 14.44 -25.20 9.00
CA LEU A 174 15.07 -24.02 8.42
C LEU A 174 14.21 -23.44 7.28
N ILE A 175 13.70 -24.29 6.38
CA ILE A 175 12.83 -23.83 5.28
C ILE A 175 11.57 -23.19 5.85
N MET A 176 10.90 -23.85 6.79
CA MET A 176 9.68 -23.31 7.41
C MET A 176 9.93 -22.05 8.25
N GLN A 177 11.14 -21.91 8.85
CA GLN A 177 11.57 -20.67 9.48
C GLN A 177 11.68 -19.54 8.45
N VAL A 178 12.34 -19.79 7.31
CA VAL A 178 12.46 -18.80 6.22
C VAL A 178 11.10 -18.39 5.67
N VAL A 179 10.21 -19.36 5.46
CA VAL A 179 8.83 -19.07 5.02
C VAL A 179 8.14 -18.16 6.04
N GLY A 180 8.21 -18.46 7.33
CA GLY A 180 7.64 -17.62 8.38
C GLY A 180 8.25 -16.23 8.44
N ILE A 181 9.57 -16.10 8.31
CA ILE A 181 10.25 -14.79 8.25
C ILE A 181 9.72 -13.96 7.08
N LEU A 182 9.56 -14.57 5.91
CA LEU A 182 9.04 -13.88 4.72
C LEU A 182 7.59 -13.44 4.90
N GLU A 183 6.73 -14.28 5.46
CA GLU A 183 5.32 -13.94 5.71
C GLU A 183 5.17 -12.77 6.71
N VAL A 184 6.01 -12.74 7.72
CA VAL A 184 5.91 -11.72 8.77
C VAL A 184 6.63 -10.42 8.40
N ASN A 185 7.79 -10.48 7.69
CA ASN A 185 8.69 -9.33 7.58
C ASN A 185 8.95 -8.84 6.14
N ALA A 186 8.53 -9.59 5.11
CA ALA A 186 8.78 -9.13 3.74
C ALA A 186 7.91 -7.92 3.37
N PHE A 187 8.50 -7.04 2.57
CA PHE A 187 7.82 -5.87 2.01
C PHE A 187 7.37 -6.15 0.58
N GLU A 188 6.16 -5.73 0.26
CA GLU A 188 5.75 -5.67 -1.13
C GLU A 188 6.50 -4.56 -1.85
N ALA A 189 7.06 -4.90 -3.01
CA ALA A 189 7.67 -3.98 -3.95
C ALA A 189 6.99 -4.14 -5.32
N ARG A 190 7.22 -3.18 -6.21
CA ARG A 190 6.72 -3.23 -7.59
C ARG A 190 7.86 -2.95 -8.55
N THR A 191 7.81 -3.60 -9.72
CA THR A 191 8.70 -3.24 -10.84
C THR A 191 8.32 -1.88 -11.40
N THR A 192 9.13 -1.34 -12.29
CA THR A 192 8.83 -0.10 -13.03
C THR A 192 7.53 -0.22 -13.84
N GLN A 193 7.16 -1.43 -14.29
CA GLN A 193 5.89 -1.72 -14.97
C GLN A 193 4.72 -2.02 -14.01
N GLY A 194 4.94 -2.00 -12.69
CA GLY A 194 3.89 -2.21 -11.69
C GLY A 194 3.69 -3.67 -11.25
N TYR A 195 4.47 -4.64 -11.75
CA TYR A 195 4.37 -6.04 -11.33
C TYR A 195 4.83 -6.23 -9.88
N GLY A 196 4.05 -6.99 -9.10
CA GLY A 196 4.30 -7.21 -7.69
C GLY A 196 5.39 -8.24 -7.41
N LEU A 197 6.28 -7.92 -6.46
CA LEU A 197 7.27 -8.83 -5.89
C LEU A 197 7.39 -8.58 -4.40
N ARG A 198 8.11 -9.45 -3.68
CA ARG A 198 8.42 -9.24 -2.26
C ARG A 198 9.92 -9.19 -2.01
N CYS A 199 10.30 -8.31 -1.08
CA CYS A 199 11.68 -8.07 -0.68
C CYS A 199 11.83 -8.25 0.82
N LEU A 200 12.93 -8.86 1.26
CA LEU A 200 13.29 -8.97 2.66
C LEU A 200 14.36 -7.93 3.01
N TYR A 201 14.01 -6.97 3.88
CA TYR A 201 14.90 -5.93 4.38
C TYR A 201 15.10 -6.10 5.89
N PRO A 202 16.25 -6.63 6.33
CA PRO A 202 16.49 -6.96 7.74
C PRO A 202 16.39 -5.79 8.70
N ILE A 203 16.92 -4.63 8.34
CA ILE A 203 16.90 -3.44 9.20
C ILE A 203 15.51 -2.82 9.17
N THR A 204 14.94 -2.63 7.99
CA THR A 204 13.61 -2.03 7.83
C THR A 204 12.51 -2.93 8.44
N GLY A 205 12.70 -4.24 8.44
CA GLY A 205 11.78 -5.20 9.07
C GLY A 205 11.67 -5.09 10.60
N ILE A 206 12.58 -4.35 11.25
CA ILE A 206 12.54 -4.09 12.71
C ILE A 206 11.62 -2.90 13.07
N LEU A 207 11.12 -2.14 12.09
CA LEU A 207 10.21 -1.03 12.35
C LEU A 207 8.99 -1.48 13.16
N ALA A 208 8.66 -0.71 14.19
CA ALA A 208 7.43 -0.95 14.96
C ALA A 208 6.18 -0.53 14.17
N HIS A 209 5.05 -1.17 14.46
CA HIS A 209 3.76 -0.75 13.89
C HIS A 209 3.14 0.41 14.66
N ASN A 210 2.59 1.38 13.91
CA ASN A 210 1.60 2.33 14.41
C ASN A 210 0.59 2.65 13.28
N CYS A 211 -0.70 2.79 13.64
CA CYS A 211 -1.75 3.18 12.68
C CYS A 211 -1.68 4.64 12.23
N VAL A 212 -0.82 5.44 12.85
CA VAL A 212 -0.38 6.77 12.43
C VAL A 212 1.13 6.74 12.36
N PRO A 213 1.71 6.41 11.19
CA PRO A 213 3.16 6.25 11.04
C PRO A 213 3.88 7.60 11.14
N ASN A 214 5.17 7.55 11.52
CA ASN A 214 6.06 8.70 11.47
C ASN A 214 7.19 8.53 10.44
N THR A 215 7.13 7.45 9.65
CA THR A 215 8.09 7.16 8.59
C THR A 215 7.41 6.92 7.25
N PHE A 216 8.00 7.46 6.19
CA PHE A 216 7.63 7.29 4.79
C PHE A 216 8.67 6.41 4.09
N ARG A 217 8.21 5.40 3.35
CA ARG A 217 9.09 4.48 2.61
C ARG A 217 8.97 4.66 1.12
N THR A 218 10.10 4.62 0.42
CA THR A 218 10.19 4.47 -1.03
C THR A 218 11.08 3.28 -1.39
N ILE A 219 10.71 2.52 -2.42
CA ILE A 219 11.51 1.41 -2.94
C ILE A 219 11.89 1.78 -4.36
N HIS A 220 13.18 1.62 -4.71
CA HIS A 220 13.76 2.07 -5.96
C HIS A 220 14.12 0.87 -6.86
N PRO A 221 13.25 0.46 -7.80
CA PRO A 221 13.51 -0.62 -8.75
C PRO A 221 14.77 -0.36 -9.60
N SER A 222 14.99 0.88 -10.03
CA SER A 222 16.17 1.27 -10.80
C SER A 222 17.50 1.10 -10.03
N GLU A 223 17.45 1.03 -8.69
CA GLU A 223 18.60 0.80 -7.82
C GLU A 223 18.58 -0.61 -7.19
N GLY A 224 18.05 -1.61 -7.89
CA GLY A 224 17.98 -2.98 -7.38
C GLY A 224 17.04 -3.17 -6.19
N TYR A 225 15.92 -2.44 -6.18
CA TYR A 225 14.90 -2.44 -5.13
C TYR A 225 15.40 -1.94 -3.78
N LYS A 226 16.36 -1.02 -3.77
CA LYS A 226 16.81 -0.37 -2.54
C LYS A 226 15.63 0.35 -1.87
N ILE A 227 15.46 0.15 -0.56
CA ILE A 227 14.46 0.86 0.24
C ILE A 227 15.10 2.07 0.91
N ARG A 228 14.39 3.19 0.90
CA ARG A 228 14.72 4.39 1.68
C ARG A 228 13.55 4.71 2.60
N LEU A 229 13.87 4.85 3.87
CA LEU A 229 12.93 5.27 4.90
C LEU A 229 13.25 6.70 5.31
N ARG A 230 12.23 7.58 5.30
CA ARG A 230 12.35 8.99 5.66
C ARG A 230 11.42 9.35 6.80
N ALA A 231 11.82 10.34 7.59
CA ALA A 231 10.95 10.94 8.59
C ALA A 231 9.78 11.69 7.93
N MET A 232 8.54 11.42 8.37
CA MET A 232 7.33 12.13 7.90
C MET A 232 7.12 13.48 8.59
N CYS A 233 7.77 13.69 9.71
CA CYS A 233 7.77 14.92 10.52
C CYS A 233 9.13 15.07 11.22
N ASP A 234 9.34 16.18 11.90
CA ASP A 234 10.51 16.33 12.77
C ASP A 234 10.44 15.30 13.90
N LEU A 235 11.54 14.59 14.14
CA LEU A 235 11.67 13.56 15.17
C LEU A 235 12.80 13.94 16.14
N ASP A 236 12.55 13.72 17.43
CA ASP A 236 13.56 13.91 18.46
C ASP A 236 14.53 12.71 18.52
N GLU A 237 15.69 12.86 19.16
CA GLU A 237 16.60 11.76 19.47
C GLU A 237 15.93 10.74 20.38
N GLY A 238 16.13 9.44 20.12
CA GLY A 238 15.52 8.34 20.87
C GLY A 238 14.06 8.07 20.51
N GLN A 239 13.50 8.79 19.55
CA GLN A 239 12.12 8.56 19.12
C GLN A 239 12.01 7.28 18.30
N GLN A 240 11.02 6.43 18.62
CA GLN A 240 10.76 5.19 17.91
C GLN A 240 10.31 5.46 16.48
N LEU A 241 10.94 4.80 15.52
CA LEU A 241 10.55 4.81 14.11
C LEU A 241 9.40 3.84 13.89
N GLN A 242 8.31 4.33 13.34
CA GLN A 242 7.05 3.60 13.21
C GLN A 242 6.53 3.64 11.78
N HIS A 243 6.04 2.49 11.32
CA HIS A 243 5.41 2.33 10.01
C HIS A 243 4.03 1.67 10.17
N SER A 244 3.11 1.90 9.24
CA SER A 244 1.85 1.15 9.24
C SER A 244 2.01 -0.16 8.45
N TYR A 245 1.63 -1.29 9.09
CA TYR A 245 1.59 -2.61 8.46
C TYR A 245 0.27 -2.90 7.74
N THR A 246 -0.70 -2.02 7.93
CA THR A 246 -2.03 -2.11 7.31
C THR A 246 -2.32 -0.87 6.47
N TYR A 247 -3.34 -0.93 5.65
CA TYR A 247 -3.81 0.26 4.94
C TYR A 247 -4.41 1.25 5.94
N THR A 248 -3.86 2.45 6.00
CA THR A 248 -4.22 3.47 6.99
C THR A 248 -5.66 3.94 6.86
N LEU A 249 -6.24 3.90 5.65
CA LEU A 249 -7.63 4.22 5.39
C LEU A 249 -8.60 3.03 5.56
N ASN A 250 -8.20 1.99 6.31
CA ASN A 250 -9.10 0.98 6.86
C ASN A 250 -9.61 1.38 8.24
N GLY A 251 -10.85 1.02 8.58
CA GLY A 251 -11.42 1.18 9.92
C GLY A 251 -10.71 0.33 10.97
N THR A 252 -10.85 0.67 12.26
CA THR A 252 -10.12 0.00 13.35
C THR A 252 -10.35 -1.52 13.36
N ALA A 253 -11.58 -2.00 13.15
CA ALA A 253 -11.87 -3.43 13.16
C ALA A 253 -11.08 -4.18 12.07
N GLN A 254 -11.02 -3.65 10.85
CA GLN A 254 -10.29 -4.27 9.74
C GLN A 254 -8.78 -4.27 10.00
N ARG A 255 -8.22 -3.14 10.46
CA ARG A 255 -6.79 -3.09 10.80
C ARG A 255 -6.41 -4.09 11.88
N GLN A 256 -7.26 -4.25 12.92
CA GLN A 256 -7.03 -5.24 13.98
C GLN A 256 -7.09 -6.67 13.44
N GLU A 257 -8.01 -6.96 12.52
CA GLU A 257 -8.13 -8.27 11.88
C GLU A 257 -6.90 -8.58 11.02
N ASP A 258 -6.49 -7.64 10.17
CA ASP A 258 -5.29 -7.76 9.33
C ASP A 258 -4.01 -8.00 10.16
N LEU A 259 -3.86 -7.27 11.27
CA LEU A 259 -2.70 -7.42 12.18
C LEU A 259 -2.72 -8.76 12.93
N LYS A 260 -3.88 -9.23 13.37
CA LYS A 260 -4.02 -10.54 14.02
C LYS A 260 -3.74 -11.68 13.04
N ALA A 261 -4.25 -11.59 11.81
CA ALA A 261 -4.08 -12.63 10.80
C ALA A 261 -2.64 -12.70 10.26
N GLY A 262 -2.04 -11.55 9.94
CA GLY A 262 -0.73 -11.51 9.28
C GLY A 262 0.46 -11.27 10.19
N LYS A 263 0.25 -10.70 11.39
CA LYS A 263 1.32 -10.29 12.31
C LYS A 263 1.15 -10.81 13.75
N PHE A 264 0.06 -11.50 14.05
CA PHE A 264 -0.22 -12.20 15.31
C PHE A 264 -0.26 -11.31 16.56
N PHE A 265 -0.61 -10.03 16.43
CA PHE A 265 -0.78 -9.12 17.56
C PHE A 265 -2.02 -8.23 17.44
N THR A 266 -2.41 -7.60 18.57
CA THR A 266 -3.46 -6.58 18.64
C THR A 266 -2.81 -5.22 18.84
N CYS A 267 -3.04 -4.28 17.92
CA CYS A 267 -2.50 -2.93 18.04
C CYS A 267 -3.20 -2.14 19.16
N GLN A 268 -2.42 -1.46 20.00
CA GLN A 268 -2.88 -0.64 21.10
C GLN A 268 -2.48 0.83 20.98
N CYS A 269 -2.25 1.31 19.75
CA CYS A 269 -1.93 2.72 19.52
C CYS A 269 -3.12 3.64 19.88
N GLU A 270 -2.85 4.92 20.02
CA GLU A 270 -3.85 5.93 20.38
C GLU A 270 -5.07 5.91 19.44
N ARG A 271 -4.84 5.80 18.12
CA ARG A 271 -5.93 5.70 17.15
C ARG A 271 -6.82 4.48 17.37
N CYS A 272 -6.23 3.32 17.70
CA CYS A 272 -7.00 2.09 17.89
C CYS A 272 -7.78 2.07 19.21
N LYS A 273 -7.32 2.80 20.23
CA LYS A 273 -8.02 2.94 21.52
C LYS A 273 -9.13 3.99 21.50
N ASP A 274 -9.05 4.95 20.58
CA ASP A 274 -10.05 6.01 20.49
C ASP A 274 -11.26 5.57 19.66
N PRO A 275 -12.48 5.53 20.25
CA PRO A 275 -13.71 5.20 19.54
C PRO A 275 -14.01 6.12 18.35
N THR A 276 -13.49 7.34 18.36
CA THR A 276 -13.64 8.34 17.28
C THR A 276 -12.53 8.28 16.24
N GLU A 277 -11.51 7.44 16.44
CA GLU A 277 -10.31 7.40 15.62
C GLU A 277 -9.69 8.79 15.43
N LEU A 278 -9.24 9.39 16.53
CA LEU A 278 -8.63 10.72 16.60
C LEU A 278 -9.56 11.85 16.12
N GLY A 279 -10.84 11.73 16.42
CA GLY A 279 -11.86 12.73 16.08
C GLY A 279 -12.35 12.67 14.64
N THR A 280 -11.83 11.76 13.81
CA THR A 280 -12.26 11.62 12.41
C THR A 280 -13.61 10.92 12.25
N ASN A 281 -14.04 10.15 13.26
CA ASN A 281 -15.25 9.32 13.21
C ASN A 281 -15.22 8.28 12.07
N PHE A 282 -14.05 7.74 11.81
CA PHE A 282 -13.77 6.94 10.61
C PHE A 282 -14.49 5.59 10.56
N SER A 283 -14.96 5.06 11.71
CA SER A 283 -15.78 3.84 11.80
C SER A 283 -17.17 4.10 12.38
N THR A 284 -17.62 5.36 12.45
CA THR A 284 -18.81 5.78 13.19
C THR A 284 -20.09 5.65 12.36
N PHE A 285 -21.16 5.09 12.98
CA PHE A 285 -22.49 4.98 12.40
C PHE A 285 -23.43 6.09 12.89
N LYS A 286 -24.44 6.41 12.11
CA LYS A 286 -25.56 7.26 12.58
C LYS A 286 -26.46 6.48 13.53
N CYS A 287 -26.98 7.16 14.54
CA CYS A 287 -28.01 6.60 15.40
C CYS A 287 -29.33 6.44 14.62
N SER A 288 -29.95 5.26 14.73
CA SER A 288 -31.27 5.01 14.11
C SER A 288 -32.46 5.53 14.96
N LYS A 289 -32.19 6.12 16.13
CA LYS A 289 -33.22 6.54 17.10
C LYS A 289 -33.25 8.04 17.35
N CYS A 290 -32.20 8.77 17.00
CA CYS A 290 -32.16 10.24 17.07
C CYS A 290 -31.38 10.79 15.86
N GLU A 291 -31.66 12.05 15.48
CA GLU A 291 -31.16 12.64 14.24
C GLU A 291 -29.64 12.95 14.30
N ASP A 292 -29.16 13.44 15.44
CA ASP A 292 -27.80 13.98 15.59
C ASP A 292 -26.83 13.07 16.35
N GLY A 293 -27.30 11.89 16.80
CA GLY A 293 -26.48 10.95 17.56
C GLY A 293 -25.63 10.06 16.68
N TRP A 294 -24.46 9.71 17.20
CA TRP A 294 -23.51 8.80 16.58
C TRP A 294 -23.37 7.52 17.42
N LEU A 295 -23.21 6.39 16.76
CA LEU A 295 -22.93 5.11 17.41
C LEU A 295 -21.43 4.88 17.40
N LEU A 296 -20.87 4.73 18.59
CA LEU A 296 -19.46 4.43 18.83
C LEU A 296 -19.33 3.12 19.62
N PRO A 297 -18.27 2.32 19.41
CA PRO A 297 -17.99 1.15 20.22
C PRO A 297 -17.70 1.57 21.66
N ALA A 298 -18.17 0.79 22.63
CA ALA A 298 -17.88 1.03 24.04
C ALA A 298 -16.41 0.82 24.37
N ASP A 299 -15.77 -0.13 23.68
CA ASP A 299 -14.33 -0.39 23.67
C ASP A 299 -13.91 -0.81 22.26
N PRO A 300 -13.15 0.03 21.50
CA PRO A 300 -12.75 -0.29 20.15
C PRO A 300 -11.86 -1.53 20.02
N LEU A 301 -11.19 -1.95 21.08
CA LEU A 301 -10.32 -3.13 21.11
C LEU A 301 -11.08 -4.44 21.41
N ASP A 302 -12.29 -4.34 21.92
CA ASP A 302 -13.19 -5.48 22.13
C ASP A 302 -14.17 -5.62 20.95
N SER A 303 -13.89 -6.57 20.05
CA SER A 303 -14.72 -6.84 18.88
C SER A 303 -16.14 -7.35 19.20
N THR A 304 -16.45 -7.61 20.49
CA THR A 304 -17.74 -8.09 20.96
C THR A 304 -18.53 -7.03 21.71
N CYS A 305 -17.95 -5.85 21.97
CA CYS A 305 -18.57 -4.79 22.76
C CYS A 305 -19.83 -4.23 22.11
N ASP A 306 -20.74 -3.73 22.95
CA ASP A 306 -21.89 -2.96 22.49
C ASP A 306 -21.46 -1.60 21.92
N TRP A 307 -22.24 -1.12 20.95
CA TRP A 307 -22.15 0.22 20.42
C TRP A 307 -23.22 1.12 21.06
N LYS A 308 -22.83 2.32 21.45
CA LYS A 308 -23.69 3.25 22.21
C LYS A 308 -23.84 4.56 21.45
N CYS A 309 -25.06 5.12 21.50
CA CYS A 309 -25.32 6.45 20.98
C CYS A 309 -24.69 7.53 21.88
N THR A 310 -24.11 8.56 21.25
CA THR A 310 -23.51 9.71 21.94
C THR A 310 -24.55 10.64 22.60
N LEU A 311 -25.82 10.64 22.13
CA LEU A 311 -26.86 11.59 22.57
C LEU A 311 -28.07 10.94 23.24
N CYS A 312 -28.42 9.70 22.88
CA CYS A 312 -29.59 9.03 23.47
C CYS A 312 -29.22 7.69 24.10
N THR A 313 -30.18 7.02 24.74
CA THR A 313 -29.95 5.74 25.44
C THR A 313 -29.86 4.53 24.50
N PHE A 314 -29.93 4.71 23.19
CA PHE A 314 -29.89 3.62 22.23
C PHE A 314 -28.54 2.92 22.24
N LYS A 315 -28.60 1.58 22.24
CA LYS A 315 -27.44 0.69 22.11
C LYS A 315 -27.74 -0.37 21.05
N THR A 316 -26.69 -0.87 20.42
CA THR A 316 -26.77 -1.97 19.47
C THR A 316 -25.59 -2.92 19.67
N SER A 317 -25.76 -4.19 19.32
CA SER A 317 -24.69 -5.18 19.46
C SER A 317 -23.64 -5.05 18.36
N SER A 318 -22.41 -5.46 18.63
CA SER A 318 -21.35 -5.59 17.64
C SER A 318 -21.77 -6.44 16.44
N ASN A 319 -22.55 -7.51 16.66
CA ASN A 319 -23.06 -8.38 15.58
C ASN A 319 -23.96 -7.64 14.60
N ALA A 320 -24.80 -6.70 15.07
CA ALA A 320 -25.65 -5.89 14.20
C ALA A 320 -24.79 -4.94 13.34
N ILE A 321 -23.76 -4.33 13.91
CA ILE A 321 -22.80 -3.48 13.20
C ILE A 321 -22.01 -4.32 12.18
N LYS A 322 -21.48 -5.48 12.56
CA LYS A 322 -20.76 -6.38 11.65
C LYS A 322 -21.60 -6.80 10.45
N LYS A 323 -22.89 -7.12 10.65
CA LYS A 323 -23.81 -7.42 9.55
C LYS A 323 -24.02 -6.22 8.61
N ALA A 324 -24.21 -5.02 9.20
CA ALA A 324 -24.35 -3.81 8.39
C ALA A 324 -23.08 -3.53 7.57
N LEU A 325 -21.90 -3.66 8.18
CA LEU A 325 -20.60 -3.52 7.50
C LEU A 325 -20.43 -4.54 6.38
N SER A 326 -20.72 -5.82 6.63
CA SER A 326 -20.61 -6.89 5.63
C SER A 326 -21.45 -6.60 4.38
N VAL A 327 -22.69 -6.12 4.55
CA VAL A 327 -23.55 -5.72 3.41
C VAL A 327 -22.93 -4.54 2.66
N MET A 328 -22.47 -3.51 3.36
CA MET A 328 -21.86 -2.33 2.73
C MET A 328 -20.58 -2.69 1.98
N GLN A 329 -19.73 -3.52 2.58
CA GLN A 329 -18.46 -3.96 1.97
C GLN A 329 -18.70 -4.84 0.75
N SER A 330 -19.72 -5.73 0.77
CA SER A 330 -20.09 -6.52 -0.40
C SER A 330 -20.52 -5.62 -1.57
N GLU A 331 -21.41 -4.64 -1.33
CA GLU A 331 -21.84 -3.73 -2.39
C GLU A 331 -20.70 -2.83 -2.91
N VAL A 332 -19.74 -2.45 -2.06
CA VAL A 332 -18.53 -1.74 -2.48
C VAL A 332 -17.64 -2.64 -3.33
N ALA A 333 -17.47 -3.91 -2.93
CA ALA A 333 -16.67 -4.88 -3.69
C ALA A 333 -17.25 -5.14 -5.09
N ASP A 334 -18.60 -5.24 -5.20
CA ASP A 334 -19.27 -5.40 -6.49
C ASP A 334 -18.96 -4.23 -7.45
N ILE A 335 -18.96 -2.99 -6.92
CA ILE A 335 -18.58 -1.81 -7.71
C ILE A 335 -17.08 -1.82 -8.04
N GLN A 336 -16.22 -2.18 -7.11
CA GLN A 336 -14.77 -2.22 -7.34
C GLN A 336 -14.40 -3.21 -8.44
N ALA A 337 -15.11 -4.33 -8.54
CA ALA A 337 -14.93 -5.33 -9.59
C ALA A 337 -15.34 -4.85 -11.01
N MET A 338 -16.10 -3.76 -11.12
CA MET A 338 -16.46 -3.19 -12.42
C MET A 338 -15.25 -2.49 -13.07
N GLU A 339 -15.14 -2.58 -14.39
CA GLU A 339 -14.17 -1.77 -15.14
C GLU A 339 -14.49 -0.27 -15.06
N PRO A 340 -13.48 0.63 -15.08
CA PRO A 340 -13.70 2.08 -15.11
C PRO A 340 -14.62 2.48 -16.26
N SER A 341 -15.77 3.09 -15.95
CA SER A 341 -16.82 3.41 -16.92
C SER A 341 -17.78 4.44 -16.35
N PRO A 342 -18.58 5.14 -17.20
CA PRO A 342 -19.67 6.00 -16.75
C PRO A 342 -20.65 5.28 -15.81
N GLN A 343 -20.94 4.01 -16.09
CA GLN A 343 -21.81 3.21 -15.25
C GLN A 343 -21.23 2.99 -13.85
N LYS A 344 -19.94 2.62 -13.74
CA LYS A 344 -19.25 2.46 -12.44
C LYS A 344 -19.28 3.77 -11.65
N LEU A 345 -19.05 4.91 -12.31
CA LEU A 345 -19.11 6.23 -11.69
C LEU A 345 -20.52 6.50 -11.11
N GLN A 346 -21.60 6.28 -11.91
CA GLN A 346 -22.98 6.49 -11.48
C GLN A 346 -23.38 5.57 -10.33
N GLU A 347 -23.01 4.30 -10.36
CA GLU A 347 -23.30 3.35 -9.27
C GLU A 347 -22.51 3.70 -8.01
N THR A 348 -21.27 4.18 -8.12
CA THR A 348 -20.47 4.68 -7.00
C THR A 348 -21.14 5.89 -6.34
N GLU A 349 -21.61 6.85 -7.13
CA GLU A 349 -22.35 8.01 -6.65
C GLU A 349 -23.66 7.62 -5.94
N LYS A 350 -24.39 6.69 -6.51
CA LYS A 350 -25.63 6.17 -5.94
C LYS A 350 -25.39 5.48 -4.61
N LEU A 351 -24.33 4.67 -4.51
CA LEU A 351 -23.95 3.99 -3.28
C LEU A 351 -23.49 4.99 -2.20
N MET A 352 -22.70 6.00 -2.57
CA MET A 352 -22.29 7.07 -1.67
C MET A 352 -23.50 7.82 -1.09
N ARG A 353 -24.51 8.15 -1.93
CA ARG A 353 -25.77 8.76 -1.49
C ARG A 353 -26.60 7.83 -0.60
N LYS A 354 -26.65 6.52 -0.88
CA LYS A 354 -27.34 5.53 -0.06
C LYS A 354 -26.78 5.50 1.36
N TYR A 355 -25.47 5.49 1.52
CA TYR A 355 -24.82 5.31 2.81
C TYR A 355 -24.60 6.60 3.61
N ARG A 356 -24.75 7.79 3.02
CA ARG A 356 -24.61 9.06 3.76
C ARG A 356 -25.58 9.21 4.94
N VAL A 357 -26.71 8.49 4.90
CA VAL A 357 -27.73 8.50 5.98
C VAL A 357 -27.51 7.40 7.01
N VAL A 358 -26.53 6.53 6.82
CA VAL A 358 -26.22 5.37 7.67
C VAL A 358 -24.95 5.58 8.47
N VAL A 359 -23.95 6.21 7.87
CA VAL A 359 -22.61 6.37 8.46
C VAL A 359 -22.19 7.83 8.51
N HIS A 360 -21.13 8.10 9.28
CA HIS A 360 -20.53 9.44 9.36
C HIS A 360 -19.96 9.87 7.99
N PRO A 361 -19.94 11.16 7.61
CA PRO A 361 -19.37 11.65 6.36
C PRO A 361 -17.92 11.25 6.12
N PHE A 362 -17.13 11.05 7.18
CA PHE A 362 -15.74 10.58 7.11
C PHE A 362 -15.58 9.08 7.36
N HIS A 363 -16.65 8.30 7.38
CA HIS A 363 -16.56 6.86 7.52
C HIS A 363 -15.75 6.23 6.38
N PHE A 364 -14.94 5.19 6.67
CA PHE A 364 -14.04 4.59 5.68
C PHE A 364 -14.72 4.15 4.39
N ILE A 365 -15.97 3.67 4.45
CA ILE A 365 -16.79 3.37 3.26
C ILE A 365 -17.00 4.64 2.40
N GLN A 366 -17.34 5.76 3.03
CA GLN A 366 -17.54 7.04 2.34
C GLN A 366 -16.21 7.57 1.74
N ILE A 367 -15.11 7.42 2.46
CA ILE A 367 -13.79 7.83 1.98
C ILE A 367 -13.33 6.96 0.82
N GLY A 368 -13.50 5.63 0.87
CA GLY A 368 -13.17 4.73 -0.24
C GLY A 368 -13.99 5.02 -1.51
N LEU A 369 -15.31 5.28 -1.35
CA LEU A 369 -16.15 5.67 -2.49
C LEU A 369 -15.71 7.02 -3.10
N ARG A 370 -15.29 8.00 -2.26
CA ARG A 370 -14.73 9.27 -2.74
C ARG A 370 -13.45 9.07 -3.53
N GLN A 371 -12.53 8.22 -3.06
CA GLN A 371 -11.31 7.91 -3.80
C GLN A 371 -11.63 7.33 -5.19
N ASN A 372 -12.56 6.38 -5.28
CA ASN A 372 -13.00 5.84 -6.57
C ASN A 372 -13.57 6.91 -7.51
N LEU A 373 -14.38 7.82 -6.99
CA LEU A 373 -14.93 8.92 -7.80
C LEU A 373 -13.85 9.90 -8.26
N ILE A 374 -12.91 10.27 -7.38
CA ILE A 374 -11.78 11.15 -7.71
C ILE A 374 -10.96 10.58 -8.87
N GLU A 375 -10.72 9.27 -8.85
CA GLU A 375 -9.96 8.59 -9.90
C GLU A 375 -10.73 8.55 -11.24
N MET A 376 -12.04 8.46 -11.22
CA MET A 376 -12.87 8.35 -12.43
C MET A 376 -13.20 9.71 -13.06
N TYR A 377 -13.45 10.75 -12.25
CA TYR A 377 -13.70 12.10 -12.79
C TYR A 377 -12.47 12.63 -13.54
N GLY A 378 -12.64 12.85 -14.82
CA GLY A 378 -11.64 13.31 -15.74
C GLY A 378 -10.95 12.20 -16.56
N ARG A 379 -11.28 10.92 -16.32
CA ARG A 379 -10.63 9.78 -17.00
C ARG A 379 -11.57 8.81 -17.69
N VAL A 380 -12.84 8.81 -17.36
CA VAL A 380 -13.83 7.94 -18.03
C VAL A 380 -14.58 8.72 -19.10
N ALA A 381 -15.05 8.03 -20.14
CA ALA A 381 -15.84 8.61 -21.22
C ALA A 381 -17.05 9.39 -20.66
N GLU A 382 -17.48 10.47 -21.30
CA GLU A 382 -18.54 11.39 -20.87
C GLU A 382 -18.20 12.24 -19.61
N TYR A 383 -17.04 11.99 -18.99
CA TYR A 383 -16.56 12.71 -17.79
C TYR A 383 -15.10 13.16 -17.97
N GLU A 384 -14.66 13.39 -19.21
CA GLU A 384 -13.34 13.94 -19.50
C GLU A 384 -13.20 15.38 -18.97
N LEU A 385 -12.01 15.72 -18.48
CA LEU A 385 -11.74 17.02 -17.83
C LEU A 385 -12.17 18.23 -18.66
N ALA A 386 -12.01 18.17 -19.98
CA ALA A 386 -12.35 19.27 -20.88
C ALA A 386 -13.85 19.51 -21.02
N GLU A 387 -14.68 18.52 -20.68
CA GLU A 387 -16.13 18.54 -20.84
C GLU A 387 -16.89 18.59 -19.51
N LEU A 388 -16.16 18.51 -18.37
CA LEU A 388 -16.78 18.53 -17.05
C LEU A 388 -17.42 19.91 -16.75
N PRO A 389 -18.71 19.97 -16.44
CA PRO A 389 -19.34 21.19 -15.95
C PRO A 389 -18.74 21.66 -14.62
N ASP A 390 -18.77 22.98 -14.35
CA ASP A 390 -18.24 23.57 -13.12
C ASP A 390 -18.79 22.88 -11.84
N VAL A 391 -20.06 22.50 -11.81
CA VAL A 391 -20.70 21.79 -10.69
C VAL A 391 -20.01 20.44 -10.40
N MET A 392 -19.57 19.72 -11.44
CA MET A 392 -18.84 18.46 -11.26
C MET A 392 -17.38 18.69 -10.85
N LEU A 393 -16.77 19.78 -11.31
CA LEU A 393 -15.43 20.20 -10.85
C LEU A 393 -15.48 20.62 -9.37
N GLU A 394 -16.49 21.37 -8.94
CA GLU A 394 -16.72 21.70 -7.52
C GLU A 394 -16.93 20.43 -6.69
N HIS A 395 -17.67 19.47 -7.21
CA HIS A 395 -17.85 18.18 -6.55
C HIS A 395 -16.52 17.40 -6.41
N LYS A 396 -15.70 17.33 -7.49
CA LYS A 396 -14.37 16.71 -7.43
C LYS A 396 -13.47 17.40 -6.40
N GLU A 397 -13.50 18.74 -6.34
CA GLU A 397 -12.79 19.51 -5.32
C GLU A 397 -13.21 19.08 -3.90
N GLU A 398 -14.53 19.03 -3.65
CA GLU A 398 -15.07 18.63 -2.34
C GLU A 398 -14.63 17.21 -1.95
N LEU A 399 -14.71 16.26 -2.88
CA LEU A 399 -14.25 14.88 -2.66
C LEU A 399 -12.79 14.84 -2.24
N CYS A 400 -11.88 15.52 -2.97
CA CYS A 400 -10.46 15.58 -2.65
C CYS A 400 -10.22 16.18 -1.26
N ARG A 401 -10.89 17.28 -0.93
CA ARG A 401 -10.75 17.94 0.38
C ARG A 401 -11.23 17.06 1.53
N HIS A 402 -12.27 16.24 1.33
CA HIS A 402 -12.73 15.29 2.35
C HIS A 402 -11.69 14.19 2.62
N VAL A 403 -11.07 13.65 1.58
CA VAL A 403 -10.01 12.64 1.73
C VAL A 403 -8.78 13.26 2.41
N LEU A 404 -8.37 14.45 1.99
CA LEU A 404 -7.20 15.15 2.57
C LEU A 404 -7.38 15.42 4.07
N ARG A 405 -8.57 15.81 4.54
CA ARG A 405 -8.84 16.02 5.98
C ARG A 405 -8.58 14.76 6.83
N VAL A 406 -8.86 13.58 6.28
CA VAL A 406 -8.57 12.32 6.95
C VAL A 406 -7.07 12.01 6.91
N LEU A 407 -6.44 12.24 5.76
CA LEU A 407 -5.00 12.04 5.59
C LEU A 407 -4.17 12.98 6.46
N ASP A 408 -4.63 14.21 6.71
CA ASP A 408 -4.00 15.17 7.63
C ASP A 408 -3.87 14.60 9.06
N VAL A 409 -4.77 13.68 9.44
CA VAL A 409 -4.76 13.05 10.77
C VAL A 409 -4.03 11.71 10.76
N PHE A 410 -4.23 10.88 9.72
CA PHE A 410 -3.72 9.50 9.71
C PHE A 410 -2.33 9.36 9.07
N GLU A 411 -2.00 10.25 8.15
CA GLU A 411 -0.73 10.28 7.42
C GLU A 411 -0.19 11.71 7.35
N PRO A 412 0.08 12.36 8.50
CA PRO A 412 0.52 13.75 8.51
C PRO A 412 1.91 13.88 7.88
N GLY A 413 2.10 14.85 6.99
CA GLY A 413 3.39 15.14 6.35
C GLY A 413 3.61 14.33 5.06
N LEU A 414 4.75 13.63 4.97
CA LEU A 414 5.12 12.87 3.78
C LEU A 414 4.26 11.61 3.63
N SER A 415 3.32 11.61 2.70
CA SER A 415 2.48 10.48 2.38
C SER A 415 2.20 10.43 0.88
N ARG A 416 2.43 9.26 0.26
CA ARG A 416 2.13 9.04 -1.16
C ARG A 416 0.66 9.30 -1.47
N THR A 417 -0.25 8.79 -0.64
CA THR A 417 -1.70 8.97 -0.81
C THR A 417 -2.07 10.45 -0.73
N ARG A 418 -1.45 11.20 0.20
CA ARG A 418 -1.63 12.64 0.32
C ARG A 418 -1.15 13.39 -0.93
N ALA A 419 0.03 13.05 -1.43
CA ALA A 419 0.59 13.69 -2.62
C ALA A 419 -0.29 13.48 -3.86
N MET A 420 -0.80 12.25 -4.03
CA MET A 420 -1.74 11.94 -5.12
C MET A 420 -3.05 12.73 -4.99
N MET A 421 -3.60 12.85 -3.78
CA MET A 421 -4.81 13.65 -3.56
C MET A 421 -4.60 15.14 -3.80
N LEU A 422 -3.44 15.69 -3.44
CA LEU A 422 -3.07 17.08 -3.77
C LEU A 422 -2.94 17.29 -5.28
N TYR A 423 -2.35 16.31 -5.98
CA TYR A 423 -2.30 16.34 -7.44
C TYR A 423 -3.70 16.29 -8.05
N GLU A 424 -4.60 15.43 -7.58
CA GLU A 424 -5.98 15.38 -8.06
C GLU A 424 -6.76 16.67 -7.76
N LEU A 425 -6.49 17.32 -6.63
CA LEU A 425 -7.14 18.56 -6.21
C LEU A 425 -6.77 19.77 -7.10
N HIS A 426 -5.54 19.83 -7.65
CA HIS A 426 -5.10 20.99 -8.42
C HIS A 426 -5.94 21.18 -9.70
N VAL A 427 -6.35 20.09 -10.34
CA VAL A 427 -7.05 20.12 -11.62
C VAL A 427 -8.38 20.89 -11.56
N PRO A 428 -9.35 20.49 -10.71
CA PRO A 428 -10.62 21.23 -10.62
C PRO A 428 -10.41 22.69 -10.22
N LEU A 429 -9.44 22.98 -9.34
CA LEU A 429 -9.16 24.36 -8.92
C LEU A 429 -8.68 25.25 -10.07
N VAL A 430 -7.79 24.74 -10.95
CA VAL A 430 -7.35 25.46 -12.13
C VAL A 430 -8.51 25.71 -13.08
N LEU A 431 -9.30 24.68 -13.37
CA LEU A 431 -10.41 24.77 -14.33
C LEU A 431 -11.49 25.72 -13.85
N LEU A 432 -11.89 25.65 -12.58
CA LEU A 432 -12.86 26.57 -11.98
C LEU A 432 -12.36 28.03 -11.95
N ALA A 433 -11.05 28.23 -11.66
CA ALA A 433 -10.48 29.57 -11.69
C ALA A 433 -10.53 30.18 -13.11
N LYS A 434 -10.18 29.38 -14.12
CA LYS A 434 -10.20 29.80 -15.54
C LYS A 434 -11.63 30.01 -16.05
N SER A 435 -12.56 29.10 -15.75
CA SER A 435 -13.97 29.21 -16.12
C SER A 435 -14.60 30.51 -15.55
N GLY A 436 -14.37 30.76 -14.25
CA GLY A 436 -14.87 31.98 -13.60
C GLY A 436 -14.27 33.28 -14.20
N PHE A 437 -13.01 33.26 -14.65
CA PHE A 437 -12.39 34.39 -15.34
C PHE A 437 -13.00 34.61 -16.73
N ILE A 438 -13.16 33.55 -17.51
CA ILE A 438 -13.79 33.61 -18.84
C ILE A 438 -15.25 34.13 -18.74
N ALA A 439 -15.97 33.69 -17.71
CA ALA A 439 -17.33 34.14 -17.42
C ALA A 439 -17.40 35.57 -16.86
N GLY A 440 -16.27 36.23 -16.59
CA GLY A 440 -16.24 37.60 -16.02
C GLY A 440 -16.61 37.66 -14.54
N VAL A 441 -16.75 36.51 -13.85
CA VAL A 441 -17.05 36.42 -12.40
C VAL A 441 -15.81 36.60 -11.55
N VAL A 442 -14.66 36.20 -12.05
CA VAL A 442 -13.34 36.31 -11.41
C VAL A 442 -12.50 37.36 -12.12
N SER A 443 -11.97 38.36 -11.39
CA SER A 443 -11.06 39.34 -11.95
C SER A 443 -9.65 38.75 -12.20
N ALA A 444 -8.83 39.45 -12.98
CA ALA A 444 -7.42 39.03 -13.21
C ALA A 444 -6.61 38.87 -11.92
N ASP A 445 -6.76 39.78 -10.96
CA ASP A 445 -6.12 39.68 -9.64
C ASP A 445 -6.63 38.49 -8.82
N GLN A 446 -7.90 38.19 -8.93
CA GLN A 446 -8.47 37.02 -8.26
C GLN A 446 -8.01 35.72 -8.92
N LEU A 447 -7.94 35.68 -10.25
CA LEU A 447 -7.39 34.54 -10.99
C LEU A 447 -5.95 34.31 -10.58
N LYS A 448 -5.13 35.36 -10.58
CA LYS A 448 -3.71 35.27 -10.15
C LYS A 448 -3.59 34.68 -8.75
N ARG A 449 -4.34 35.16 -7.78
CA ARG A 449 -4.33 34.60 -6.41
C ARG A 449 -4.72 33.13 -6.37
N LYS A 450 -5.81 32.75 -7.05
CA LYS A 450 -6.26 31.35 -7.16
C LYS A 450 -5.19 30.46 -7.77
N LEU A 451 -4.51 30.90 -8.84
CA LEU A 451 -3.44 30.13 -9.46
C LEU A 451 -2.21 29.99 -8.56
N LEU A 452 -1.86 31.01 -7.78
CA LEU A 452 -0.78 30.92 -6.77
C LEU A 452 -1.12 29.90 -5.67
N ASP A 453 -2.37 29.84 -5.20
CA ASP A 453 -2.82 28.82 -4.26
C ASP A 453 -2.68 27.42 -4.85
N VAL A 454 -3.03 27.23 -6.12
CA VAL A 454 -2.86 25.93 -6.82
C VAL A 454 -1.39 25.56 -6.98
N ILE A 455 -0.52 26.52 -7.29
CA ILE A 455 0.94 26.31 -7.37
C ILE A 455 1.47 25.83 -6.00
N ALA A 456 0.98 26.38 -4.89
CA ALA A 456 1.37 25.93 -3.56
C ALA A 456 0.94 24.47 -3.29
N ILE A 457 -0.27 24.08 -3.71
CA ILE A 457 -0.77 22.68 -3.62
C ILE A 457 0.10 21.73 -4.45
N LEU A 458 0.39 22.07 -5.70
CA LEU A 458 1.28 21.26 -6.56
C LEU A 458 2.68 21.15 -6.00
N LYS A 459 3.22 22.23 -5.46
CA LYS A 459 4.55 22.24 -4.82
C LYS A 459 4.61 21.28 -3.64
N GLU A 460 3.55 21.19 -2.84
CA GLU A 460 3.46 20.22 -1.74
C GLU A 460 3.42 18.79 -2.28
N SER A 461 2.63 18.50 -3.31
CA SER A 461 2.60 17.20 -3.98
C SER A 461 3.98 16.80 -4.52
N ILE A 462 4.65 17.68 -5.25
CA ILE A 462 5.98 17.48 -5.80
C ILE A 462 7.01 17.22 -4.69
N ASN A 463 6.97 17.98 -3.59
CA ASN A 463 7.86 17.80 -2.45
C ASN A 463 7.78 16.41 -1.81
N ILE A 464 6.67 15.72 -1.97
CA ILE A 464 6.51 14.33 -1.52
C ILE A 464 6.94 13.35 -2.62
N LEU A 465 6.43 13.51 -3.84
CA LEU A 465 6.65 12.58 -4.95
C LEU A 465 8.09 12.57 -5.46
N GLN A 466 8.88 13.63 -5.23
CA GLN A 466 10.29 13.69 -5.62
C GLN A 466 11.17 12.61 -4.99
N TYR A 467 10.69 11.94 -3.95
CA TYR A 467 11.39 10.85 -3.29
C TYR A 467 11.13 9.48 -3.94
N GLU A 468 10.15 9.37 -4.83
CA GLU A 468 9.86 8.14 -5.55
C GLU A 468 10.90 7.88 -6.66
N ASP A 469 11.04 6.62 -7.04
CA ASP A 469 11.90 6.24 -8.18
C ASP A 469 11.32 6.83 -9.47
N GLU A 470 12.16 7.51 -10.24
CA GLU A 470 11.76 8.23 -11.47
C GLU A 470 11.13 7.34 -12.55
N GLU A 471 11.40 6.02 -12.51
CA GLU A 471 10.87 5.06 -13.48
C GLU A 471 9.52 4.47 -13.03
N THR A 472 9.09 4.72 -11.79
CA THR A 472 7.77 4.28 -11.28
C THR A 472 6.65 5.22 -11.73
N GLN A 473 5.39 4.75 -11.60
CA GLN A 473 4.22 5.57 -11.91
C GLN A 473 4.17 6.85 -11.07
N GLU A 474 4.55 6.75 -9.79
CA GLU A 474 4.60 7.88 -8.86
C GLU A 474 5.71 8.87 -9.24
N GLY A 475 6.89 8.38 -9.65
CA GLY A 475 7.97 9.24 -10.15
C GLY A 475 7.60 9.93 -11.45
N GLN A 476 6.90 9.25 -12.36
CA GLN A 476 6.37 9.87 -13.58
C GLN A 476 5.30 10.92 -13.27
N LEU A 477 4.44 10.66 -12.27
CA LEU A 477 3.46 11.64 -11.80
C LEU A 477 4.14 12.89 -11.25
N CYS A 478 5.28 12.74 -10.55
CA CYS A 478 6.10 13.87 -10.10
C CYS A 478 6.53 14.77 -11.26
N LYS A 479 7.04 14.17 -12.36
CA LYS A 479 7.45 14.91 -13.56
C LYS A 479 6.28 15.66 -14.21
N VAL A 480 5.12 15.02 -14.30
CA VAL A 480 3.90 15.66 -14.83
C VAL A 480 3.45 16.82 -13.94
N ALA A 481 3.50 16.66 -12.62
CA ALA A 481 3.16 17.72 -11.66
C ALA A 481 4.14 18.92 -11.78
N GLN A 482 5.43 18.68 -11.98
CA GLN A 482 6.43 19.73 -12.22
C GLN A 482 6.13 20.52 -13.49
N GLN A 483 5.81 19.84 -14.59
CA GLN A 483 5.42 20.49 -15.85
C GLN A 483 4.15 21.34 -15.68
N ALA A 484 3.13 20.82 -14.98
CA ALA A 484 1.91 21.56 -14.68
C ALA A 484 2.20 22.82 -13.85
N MET A 485 3.08 22.72 -12.85
CA MET A 485 3.50 23.85 -12.01
C MET A 485 4.22 24.93 -12.83
N GLU A 486 5.13 24.54 -13.74
CA GLU A 486 5.83 25.48 -14.64
C GLU A 486 4.85 26.22 -15.54
N GLN A 487 3.88 25.52 -16.15
CA GLN A 487 2.86 26.13 -17.01
C GLN A 487 1.97 27.13 -16.24
N LEU A 488 1.60 26.79 -15.00
CA LEU A 488 0.82 27.69 -14.13
C LEU A 488 1.64 28.92 -13.74
N THR A 489 2.92 28.77 -13.43
CA THR A 489 3.81 29.88 -13.13
C THR A 489 3.93 30.84 -14.30
N GLN A 490 4.15 30.33 -15.51
CA GLN A 490 4.16 31.16 -16.74
C GLN A 490 2.83 31.89 -16.96
N SER A 491 1.70 31.20 -16.66
CA SER A 491 0.38 31.84 -16.76
C SER A 491 0.20 32.99 -15.77
N VAL A 492 0.72 32.85 -14.54
CA VAL A 492 0.70 33.90 -13.51
C VAL A 492 1.58 35.08 -13.90
N ASP A 493 2.77 34.82 -14.45
CA ASP A 493 3.71 35.87 -14.92
C ASP A 493 3.10 36.67 -16.09
N GLY A 494 2.39 35.99 -17.00
CA GLY A 494 1.67 36.65 -18.10
C GLY A 494 0.56 37.59 -17.66
N LEU A 495 -0.10 37.31 -16.52
CA LEU A 495 -1.12 38.18 -15.94
C LEU A 495 -0.52 39.46 -15.27
N THR A 496 0.81 39.54 -15.11
CA THR A 496 1.49 40.69 -14.53
C THR A 496 2.14 41.62 -15.56
N GLY A 497 2.17 41.22 -16.85
CA GLY A 497 2.86 41.93 -17.93
C GLY A 497 1.98 42.95 -18.70
N ASP A 498 0.71 43.04 -18.39
CA ASP A 498 -0.25 43.95 -19.06
C ASP A 498 -0.61 45.19 -18.23
N GLU A 499 0.26 45.66 -17.31
CA GLU A 499 0.16 46.96 -16.64
C GLU A 499 0.95 48.05 -17.39
#